data_772b951affc88b8c8d813524b0676539
#
_entry.id   772b951affc88b8c8d813524b0676539
#
_cell.length_a   1.000
_cell.length_b   1.000
_cell.length_c   1.000
_cell.angle_alpha   90.00
_cell.angle_beta   90.00
_cell.angle_gamma   90.00
#
_symmetry.space_group_name_H-M   'P 1'
#
loop_
_entity.id
_entity.type
_entity.pdbx_description
1 polymer ?
#
loop_
_entity_poly.entity_id
_entity_poly.type
_entity_poly.pdbx_seq_one_letter_code
_entity_poly.pdbx_strand_id
1 'polypeptide(L)'
;MFEDENTVVETHEEWALRKRRESMKVTRFQAKAAMMQAGLLDDIQEVIDASEDPMVALAWSEAGFERLSPFVMQMQVAIGMTDDQLDDLFDAAGGVT
;
A
#
# COMPACT_ATOMS: atom_id res chain seq x y z
N MET A 1 -5.47 29.95 -20.50
CA MET A 1 -5.71 29.13 -20.33
C MET A 1 -6.33 28.34 -20.24
N PHE A 2 -6.35 27.88 -20.31
CA PHE A 2 -6.94 27.10 -20.13
C PHE A 2 -7.04 25.96 -19.77
N GLU A 3 -7.25 26.66 -19.64
CA GLU A 3 -7.40 25.38 -19.04
C GLU A 3 -7.99 24.35 -19.96
N ASP A 4 -7.36 23.22 -19.98
CA ASP A 4 -7.78 22.14 -20.83
C ASP A 4 -8.96 21.43 -20.16
N GLU A 5 -10.04 21.22 -20.89
CA GLU A 5 -11.21 20.54 -20.37
C GLU A 5 -10.92 19.09 -20.00
N ASN A 6 -9.94 18.49 -20.67
CA ASN A 6 -9.58 17.10 -20.43
C ASN A 6 -8.61 16.95 -19.26
N THR A 7 -8.14 18.07 -18.74
CA THR A 7 -7.22 18.03 -17.60
C THR A 7 -8.02 17.73 -16.34
N VAL A 8 -7.61 16.71 -15.63
CA VAL A 8 -8.22 16.42 -14.34
C VAL A 8 -7.65 17.38 -13.32
N VAL A 9 -8.51 18.21 -12.76
CA VAL A 9 -8.10 19.17 -11.74
C VAL A 9 -8.29 18.51 -10.38
N GLU A 10 -7.19 18.28 -9.70
CA GLU A 10 -7.21 17.67 -8.40
C GLU A 10 -7.69 18.69 -7.37
N THR A 11 -8.64 18.32 -6.52
CA THR A 11 -9.07 19.20 -5.44
C THR A 11 -7.95 19.31 -4.40
N HIS A 12 -8.04 20.34 -3.54
CA HIS A 12 -7.07 20.49 -2.47
C HIS A 12 -7.05 19.26 -1.57
N GLU A 13 -8.22 18.69 -1.29
CA GLU A 13 -8.32 17.52 -0.43
C GLU A 13 -7.68 16.30 -1.11
N GLU A 14 -7.90 16.14 -2.40
CA GLU A 14 -7.30 15.04 -3.16
C GLU A 14 -5.78 15.19 -3.22
N TRP A 15 -5.32 16.42 -3.42
CA TRP A 15 -3.89 16.70 -3.46
C TRP A 15 -3.23 16.39 -2.13
N ALA A 16 -3.85 16.83 -1.02
CA ALA A 16 -3.31 16.61 0.31
C ALA A 16 -3.24 15.12 0.62
N LEU A 17 -4.28 14.37 0.24
CA LEU A 17 -4.32 12.92 0.45
C LEU A 17 -3.23 12.22 -0.36
N ARG A 18 -3.07 12.61 -1.62
CA ARG A 18 -2.04 12.04 -2.46
C ARG A 18 -0.65 12.29 -1.88
N LYS A 19 -0.39 13.52 -1.43
CA LYS A 19 0.89 13.87 -0.81
C LYS A 19 1.14 13.06 0.45
N ARG A 20 0.10 12.88 1.25
CA ARG A 20 0.21 12.06 2.46
C ARG A 20 0.59 10.62 2.09
N ARG A 21 -0.09 10.05 1.08
CA ARG A 21 0.18 8.69 0.67
C ARG A 21 1.55 8.53 0.03
N GLU A 22 2.04 9.54 -0.69
CA GLU A 22 3.38 9.52 -1.26
C GLU A 22 4.46 9.39 -0.19
N SER A 23 4.20 9.90 0.99
CA SER A 23 5.16 9.85 2.10
C SER A 23 5.02 8.59 2.96
N MET A 24 4.00 7.77 2.71
CA MET A 24 3.79 6.54 3.48
C MET A 24 4.74 5.44 3.02
N LYS A 25 5.83 5.30 3.74
CA LYS A 25 6.85 4.29 3.47
C LYS A 25 7.20 3.61 4.78
N VAL A 26 7.21 2.30 4.77
CA VAL A 26 7.55 1.53 5.95
C VAL A 26 8.53 0.42 5.57
N THR A 27 9.28 -0.05 6.54
CA THR A 27 10.19 -1.16 6.32
C THR A 27 9.39 -2.46 6.21
N ARG A 28 10.03 -3.48 5.68
CA ARG A 28 9.46 -4.80 5.59
C ARG A 28 9.03 -5.31 6.96
N PHE A 29 9.87 -5.11 7.96
CA PHE A 29 9.57 -5.53 9.33
C PHE A 29 8.34 -4.80 9.85
N GLN A 30 8.30 -3.48 9.68
CA GLN A 30 7.16 -2.68 10.15
C GLN A 30 5.86 -3.12 9.49
N ALA A 31 5.89 -3.34 8.18
CA ALA A 31 4.71 -3.76 7.45
C ALA A 31 4.21 -5.12 7.93
N LYS A 32 5.11 -6.08 8.04
CA LYS A 32 4.71 -7.43 8.45
C LYS A 32 4.22 -7.49 9.89
N ALA A 33 4.84 -6.70 10.77
CA ALA A 33 4.41 -6.62 12.16
C ALA A 33 2.99 -6.04 12.25
N ALA A 34 2.70 -4.99 11.48
CA ALA A 34 1.36 -4.40 11.46
C ALA A 34 0.34 -5.37 10.90
N MET A 35 0.69 -6.10 9.84
CA MET A 35 -0.19 -7.12 9.27
C MET A 35 -0.49 -8.23 10.27
N MET A 36 0.50 -8.65 11.03
CA MET A 36 0.32 -9.67 12.04
C MET A 36 -0.62 -9.19 13.14
N GLN A 37 -0.44 -7.96 13.60
CA GLN A 37 -1.29 -7.37 14.61
C GLN A 37 -2.73 -7.20 14.14
N ALA A 38 -2.91 -6.94 12.84
CA ALA A 38 -4.25 -6.79 12.25
C ALA A 38 -4.88 -8.13 11.87
N GLY A 39 -4.15 -9.24 12.01
CA GLY A 39 -4.65 -10.56 11.64
C GLY A 39 -4.68 -10.81 10.15
N LEU A 40 -3.87 -10.06 9.37
CA LEU A 40 -3.87 -10.13 7.91
C LEU A 40 -2.65 -10.86 7.34
N LEU A 41 -1.65 -11.13 8.16
CA LEU A 41 -0.39 -11.65 7.63
C LEU A 41 -0.55 -12.97 6.91
N ASP A 42 -1.33 -13.89 7.48
CA ASP A 42 -1.53 -15.21 6.88
C ASP A 42 -2.26 -15.11 5.55
N ASP A 43 -3.29 -14.25 5.47
CA ASP A 43 -4.05 -14.07 4.25
C ASP A 43 -3.17 -13.48 3.14
N ILE A 44 -2.34 -12.53 3.51
CA ILE A 44 -1.44 -11.91 2.55
C ILE A 44 -0.39 -12.91 2.09
N GLN A 45 0.13 -13.71 3.01
CA GLN A 45 1.12 -14.73 2.68
C GLN A 45 0.54 -15.75 1.70
N GLU A 46 -0.73 -16.12 1.86
CA GLU A 46 -1.39 -17.03 0.94
C GLU A 46 -1.47 -16.44 -0.47
N VAL A 47 -1.78 -15.15 -0.57
CA VAL A 47 -1.83 -14.47 -1.86
C VAL A 47 -0.46 -14.48 -2.53
N ILE A 48 0.59 -14.20 -1.76
CA ILE A 48 1.96 -14.22 -2.28
C ILE A 48 2.34 -15.63 -2.76
N ASP A 49 2.03 -16.63 -1.94
CA ASP A 49 2.38 -18.02 -2.25
C ASP A 49 1.63 -18.54 -3.48
N ALA A 50 0.43 -18.04 -3.71
CA ALA A 50 -0.39 -18.44 -4.85
C ALA A 50 0.00 -17.73 -6.15
N SER A 51 0.82 -16.68 -6.06
CA SER A 51 1.22 -15.91 -7.24
C SER A 51 2.21 -16.71 -8.08
N GLU A 52 2.02 -16.66 -9.40
CA GLU A 52 2.95 -17.31 -10.32
C GLU A 52 4.05 -16.36 -10.79
N ASP A 53 3.96 -15.09 -10.40
CA ASP A 53 4.95 -14.08 -10.79
C ASP A 53 6.08 -14.08 -9.77
N PRO A 54 7.31 -14.48 -10.16
CA PRO A 54 8.42 -14.50 -9.22
C PRO A 54 8.78 -13.13 -8.66
N MET A 55 8.43 -12.05 -9.37
CA MET A 55 8.71 -10.71 -8.87
C MET A 55 7.87 -10.39 -7.64
N VAL A 56 6.69 -10.99 -7.52
CA VAL A 56 5.83 -10.77 -6.34
C VAL A 56 6.52 -11.31 -5.09
N ALA A 57 7.02 -12.54 -5.17
CA ALA A 57 7.72 -13.14 -4.03
C ALA A 57 9.00 -12.36 -3.68
N LEU A 58 9.71 -11.90 -4.70
CA LEU A 58 10.92 -11.13 -4.49
C LEU A 58 10.61 -9.79 -3.81
N ALA A 59 9.59 -9.10 -4.29
CA ALA A 59 9.18 -7.83 -3.68
C ALA A 59 8.75 -8.04 -2.23
N TRP A 60 8.03 -9.12 -1.96
CA TRP A 60 7.57 -9.44 -0.62
C TRP A 60 8.72 -9.65 0.36
N SER A 61 9.79 -10.29 -0.11
CA SER A 61 10.91 -10.64 0.77
C SER A 61 11.98 -9.57 0.86
N GLU A 62 12.11 -8.70 -0.16
CA GLU A 62 13.25 -7.79 -0.25
C GLU A 62 12.90 -6.32 -0.22
N ALA A 63 11.73 -5.95 -0.72
CA ALA A 63 11.40 -4.53 -0.86
C ALA A 63 10.83 -3.94 0.41
N GLY A 64 11.07 -2.66 0.62
CA GLY A 64 10.27 -1.88 1.57
C GLY A 64 8.90 -1.63 0.98
N PHE A 65 7.97 -1.16 1.80
CA PHE A 65 6.59 -0.98 1.35
C PHE A 65 6.25 0.50 1.24
N GLU A 66 5.79 0.89 0.06
CA GLU A 66 5.33 2.24 -0.22
C GLU A 66 3.86 2.20 -0.60
N ARG A 67 3.09 3.10 -0.01
CA ARG A 67 1.62 3.11 -0.14
C ARG A 67 1.14 3.13 -1.59
N LEU A 68 1.86 3.83 -2.46
CA LEU A 68 1.45 3.99 -3.86
C LEU A 68 2.21 3.08 -4.83
N SER A 69 2.99 2.12 -4.33
CA SER A 69 3.70 1.22 -5.23
C SER A 69 2.72 0.25 -5.90
N PRO A 70 3.00 -0.16 -7.13
CA PRO A 70 2.15 -1.14 -7.81
C PRO A 70 1.99 -2.43 -7.04
N PHE A 71 3.05 -2.88 -6.37
CA PHE A 71 3.01 -4.10 -5.57
C PHE A 71 1.98 -3.99 -4.46
N VAL A 72 2.00 -2.90 -3.71
CA VAL A 72 1.06 -2.68 -2.61
C VAL A 72 -0.36 -2.57 -3.13
N MET A 73 -0.55 -1.89 -4.27
CA MET A 73 -1.88 -1.72 -4.85
C MET A 73 -2.45 -3.04 -5.33
N GLN A 74 -1.62 -3.91 -5.89
CA GLN A 74 -2.06 -5.25 -6.28
C GLN A 74 -2.48 -6.08 -5.07
N MET A 75 -1.74 -5.95 -3.99
CA MET A 75 -2.07 -6.64 -2.74
C MET A 75 -3.39 -6.15 -2.18
N GLN A 76 -3.62 -4.85 -2.23
CA GLN A 76 -4.86 -4.25 -1.78
C GLN A 76 -6.07 -4.86 -2.49
N VAL A 77 -5.98 -4.97 -3.81
CA VAL A 77 -7.06 -5.53 -4.62
C VAL A 77 -7.25 -7.02 -4.30
N ALA A 78 -6.16 -7.76 -4.21
CA ALA A 78 -6.22 -9.21 -3.99
C ALA A 78 -6.87 -9.57 -2.65
N ILE A 79 -6.68 -8.72 -1.64
CA ILE A 79 -7.19 -8.97 -0.28
C ILE A 79 -8.55 -8.30 -0.08
N GLY A 80 -8.88 -7.31 -0.93
CA GLY A 80 -10.15 -6.62 -0.84
C GLY A 80 -10.16 -5.51 0.20
N MET A 81 -9.02 -4.89 0.46
CA MET A 81 -8.94 -3.77 1.39
C MET A 81 -9.40 -2.48 0.75
N THR A 82 -10.09 -1.65 1.52
CA THR A 82 -10.41 -0.31 1.08
C THR A 82 -9.17 0.59 1.22
N ASP A 83 -9.22 1.75 0.58
CA ASP A 83 -8.14 2.73 0.71
C ASP A 83 -7.96 3.16 2.16
N ASP A 84 -9.05 3.35 2.88
CA ASP A 84 -8.99 3.75 4.29
C ASP A 84 -8.34 2.67 5.14
N GLN A 85 -8.69 1.42 4.90
CA GLN A 85 -8.09 0.30 5.63
C GLN A 85 -6.59 0.20 5.36
N LEU A 86 -6.20 0.42 4.11
CA LEU A 86 -4.79 0.36 3.76
C LEU A 86 -4.02 1.53 4.36
N ASP A 87 -4.60 2.74 4.35
CA ASP A 87 -3.99 3.89 5.01
C ASP A 87 -3.80 3.63 6.50
N ASP A 88 -4.81 3.05 7.16
CA ASP A 88 -4.72 2.72 8.59
C ASP A 88 -3.62 1.70 8.86
N LEU A 89 -3.45 0.74 7.96
CA LEU A 89 -2.40 -0.26 8.10
C LEU A 89 -1.02 0.38 8.02
N PHE A 90 -0.83 1.31 7.07
CA PHE A 90 0.43 2.04 6.95
C PHE A 90 0.70 2.92 8.17
N ASP A 91 -0.34 3.57 8.70
CA ASP A 91 -0.19 4.37 9.91
C ASP A 91 0.23 3.50 11.09
N ALA A 92 -0.39 2.35 11.24
CA ALA A 92 -0.03 1.40 12.30
C ALA A 92 1.40 0.89 12.13
N ALA A 93 1.78 0.60 10.89
CA ALA A 93 3.13 0.13 10.59
C ALA A 93 4.18 1.18 10.94
N GLY A 94 3.89 2.44 10.65
CA GLY A 94 4.80 3.54 10.98
C GLY A 94 5.05 3.68 12.48
N GLY A 95 4.13 3.18 13.30
CA GLY A 95 4.29 3.21 14.74
C GLY A 95 5.07 2.02 15.33
N VAL A 96 5.42 1.05 14.51
CA VAL A 96 6.21 -0.10 14.96
C VAL A 96 7.68 0.31 15.03
N THR A 97 8.31 0.06 16.17
CA THR A 97 9.71 0.43 16.37
C THR A 97 10.56 -0.79 16.66
#